data_1ad7ad6e6915d465e84fe75a05b8af9a
#
_entry.id   1ad7ad6e6915d465e84fe75a05b8af9a
#
_cell.length_a   1.000
_cell.length_b   1.000
_cell.length_c   1.000
_cell.angle_alpha   90.00
_cell.angle_beta   90.00
_cell.angle_gamma   90.00
#
_symmetry.space_group_name_H-M   'P 1'
#
loop_
_entity.id
_entity.type
_entity.pdbx_description
1 polymer ?
#
loop_
_entity_poly.entity_id
_entity_poly.type
_entity_poly.pdbx_seq_one_letter_code
_entity_poly.pdbx_strand_id
1 'polypeptide(L)'
;MASLIDDLTAVLQQEMEVYQTLIPISEQKTEVLIRGDLKRLQEITDQEQELLDQASAYGHRREEVLHNMGMVLNRPVKDLSLTGLIELLGKQPEEQERLALLHDELQQTMKRLVDVNTK
;
A
#
# COMPACT_ATOMS: atom_id res chain seq x y z
N MET A 1 -15.08 15.75 5.82
CA MET A 1 -13.98 14.92 6.37
C MET A 1 -14.24 13.42 6.25
N ALA A 2 -15.45 12.93 6.55
CA ALA A 2 -15.78 11.51 6.45
C ALA A 2 -15.55 10.93 5.05
N SER A 3 -15.91 11.68 3.98
CA SER A 3 -15.70 11.21 2.61
C SER A 3 -14.22 11.10 2.24
N LEU A 4 -13.36 11.99 2.78
CA LEU A 4 -11.91 11.91 2.57
C LEU A 4 -11.31 10.72 3.32
N ILE A 5 -11.82 10.42 4.52
CA ILE A 5 -11.42 9.24 5.28
C ILE A 5 -11.80 7.97 4.52
N ASP A 6 -13.00 7.93 3.94
CA ASP A 6 -13.43 6.80 3.12
C ASP A 6 -12.57 6.64 1.88
N ASP A 7 -12.20 7.73 1.21
CA ASP A 7 -11.30 7.72 0.07
C ASP A 7 -9.91 7.20 0.45
N LEU A 8 -9.39 7.64 1.59
CA LEU A 8 -8.10 7.18 2.09
C LEU A 8 -8.14 5.69 2.42
N THR A 9 -9.20 5.24 3.10
CA THR A 9 -9.38 3.83 3.44
C THR A 9 -9.44 2.97 2.18
N ALA A 10 -10.18 3.41 1.17
CA ALA A 10 -10.31 2.69 -0.10
C ALA A 10 -8.97 2.56 -0.82
N VAL A 11 -8.18 3.63 -0.89
CA VAL A 11 -6.91 3.60 -1.59
C VAL A 11 -5.88 2.75 -0.85
N LEU A 12 -5.88 2.79 0.49
CA LEU A 12 -5.00 1.93 1.29
C LEU A 12 -5.34 0.46 1.10
N GLN A 13 -6.63 0.14 1.03
CA GLN A 13 -7.09 -1.22 0.77
C GLN A 13 -6.63 -1.69 -0.61
N GLN A 14 -6.72 -0.84 -1.62
CA GLN A 14 -6.26 -1.15 -2.97
C GLN A 14 -4.75 -1.36 -3.03
N GLU A 15 -3.97 -0.52 -2.36
CA GLU A 15 -2.52 -0.71 -2.26
C GLU A 15 -2.18 -2.04 -1.62
N MET A 16 -2.85 -2.38 -0.53
CA MET A 16 -2.61 -3.64 0.18
C MET A 16 -2.93 -4.85 -0.71
N GLU A 17 -4.02 -4.81 -1.45
CA GLU A 17 -4.39 -5.88 -2.38
C GLU A 17 -3.34 -6.09 -3.47
N VAL A 18 -2.78 -5.02 -4.00
CA VAL A 18 -1.69 -5.11 -4.99
C VAL A 18 -0.47 -5.81 -4.38
N TYR A 19 -0.04 -5.40 -3.20
CA TYR A 19 1.11 -6.01 -2.54
C TYR A 19 0.85 -7.47 -2.15
N GLN A 20 -0.34 -7.80 -1.70
CA GLN A 20 -0.72 -9.18 -1.39
C GLN A 20 -0.72 -10.06 -2.63
N THR A 21 -1.12 -9.53 -3.77
CA THR A 21 -1.07 -10.24 -5.05
C THR A 21 0.38 -10.43 -5.52
N LEU A 22 1.23 -9.43 -5.26
CA LEU A 22 2.64 -9.45 -5.67
C LEU A 22 3.46 -10.52 -4.93
N ILE A 23 3.15 -10.79 -3.66
CA ILE A 23 3.90 -11.73 -2.84
C ILE A 23 4.01 -13.13 -3.48
N PRO A 24 2.90 -13.81 -3.83
CA PRO A 24 3.01 -15.15 -4.43
C PRO A 24 3.70 -15.15 -5.79
N ILE A 25 3.57 -14.08 -6.56
CA ILE A 25 4.26 -13.95 -7.84
C ILE A 25 5.77 -13.84 -7.61
N SER A 26 6.18 -13.02 -6.64
CA SER A 26 7.60 -12.88 -6.29
C SER A 26 8.19 -14.16 -5.68
N GLU A 27 7.40 -14.90 -4.92
CA GLU A 27 7.84 -16.18 -4.35
C GLU A 27 8.18 -17.20 -5.45
N GLN A 28 7.48 -17.18 -6.58
CA GLN A 28 7.74 -18.09 -7.70
C GLN A 28 9.07 -17.82 -8.39
N LYS A 29 9.63 -16.63 -8.28
CA LYS A 29 10.88 -16.27 -8.96
C LYS A 29 12.04 -17.18 -8.60
N THR A 30 12.20 -17.50 -7.32
CA THR A 30 13.31 -18.33 -6.84
C THR A 30 13.29 -19.69 -7.53
N GLU A 31 12.14 -20.34 -7.57
CA GLU A 31 11.98 -21.65 -8.20
C GLU A 31 12.21 -21.59 -9.71
N VAL A 32 11.68 -20.57 -10.36
CA VAL A 32 11.83 -20.36 -11.80
C VAL A 32 13.29 -20.10 -12.17
N LEU A 33 14.02 -19.33 -11.36
CA LEU A 33 15.45 -19.10 -11.54
C LEU A 33 16.26 -20.40 -11.40
N ILE A 34 15.91 -21.23 -10.42
CA ILE A 34 16.58 -22.52 -10.21
C ILE A 34 16.37 -23.44 -11.43
N ARG A 35 15.18 -23.45 -12.01
CA ARG A 35 14.88 -24.24 -13.20
C ARG A 35 15.50 -23.69 -14.49
N GLY A 36 15.93 -22.43 -14.49
CA GLY A 36 16.45 -21.78 -15.68
C GLY A 36 15.39 -21.50 -16.73
N ASP A 37 14.12 -21.40 -16.34
CA ASP A 37 13.01 -21.12 -17.24
C ASP A 37 12.92 -19.61 -17.53
N LEU A 38 13.64 -19.17 -18.53
CA LEU A 38 13.75 -17.75 -18.87
C LEU A 38 12.43 -17.17 -19.37
N LYS A 39 11.62 -17.94 -20.08
CA LYS A 39 10.32 -17.49 -20.56
C LYS A 39 9.37 -17.19 -19.39
N ARG A 40 9.31 -18.12 -18.43
CA ARG A 40 8.46 -17.94 -17.24
C ARG A 40 8.99 -16.81 -16.38
N LEU A 41 10.29 -16.64 -16.27
CA LEU A 41 10.89 -15.52 -15.54
C LEU A 41 10.48 -14.19 -16.14
N GLN A 42 10.46 -14.08 -17.48
CA GLN A 42 10.04 -12.86 -18.15
C GLN A 42 8.55 -12.56 -17.88
N GLU A 43 7.70 -13.58 -17.91
CA GLU A 43 6.28 -13.43 -17.59
C GLU A 43 6.08 -12.92 -16.15
N ILE A 44 6.82 -13.46 -15.20
CA ILE A 44 6.78 -13.03 -13.79
C ILE A 44 7.23 -11.58 -13.67
N THR A 45 8.33 -11.22 -14.31
CA THR A 45 8.86 -9.85 -14.29
C THR A 45 7.85 -8.86 -14.85
N ASP A 46 7.19 -9.22 -15.96
CA ASP A 46 6.16 -8.38 -16.57
C ASP A 46 4.95 -8.20 -15.64
N GLN A 47 4.51 -9.27 -14.98
CA GLN A 47 3.42 -9.21 -14.01
C GLN A 47 3.78 -8.34 -12.80
N GLU A 48 5.01 -8.48 -12.29
CA GLU A 48 5.50 -7.65 -11.20
C GLU A 48 5.51 -6.18 -11.58
N GLN A 49 5.99 -5.87 -12.79
CA GLN A 49 6.05 -4.48 -13.25
C GLN A 49 4.65 -3.86 -13.36
N GLU A 50 3.69 -4.61 -13.89
CA GLU A 50 2.30 -4.16 -13.98
C GLU A 50 1.71 -3.85 -12.59
N LEU A 51 1.94 -4.74 -11.63
CA LEU A 51 1.47 -4.54 -10.26
C LEU A 51 2.16 -3.37 -9.57
N LEU A 52 3.46 -3.19 -9.79
CA LEU A 52 4.19 -2.05 -9.25
C LEU A 52 3.71 -0.73 -9.83
N ASP A 53 3.35 -0.71 -11.12
CA ASP A 53 2.75 0.47 -11.75
C ASP A 53 1.40 0.81 -11.13
N GLN A 54 0.58 -0.20 -10.82
CA GLN A 54 -0.68 -0.01 -10.12
C GLN A 54 -0.44 0.53 -8.70
N ALA A 55 0.53 -0.03 -7.97
CA ALA A 55 0.87 0.43 -6.63
C ALA A 55 1.32 1.89 -6.64
N SER A 56 2.11 2.29 -7.64
CA SER A 56 2.55 3.67 -7.80
C SER A 56 1.37 4.61 -8.02
N ALA A 57 0.41 4.23 -8.86
CA ALA A 57 -0.79 5.03 -9.12
C ALA A 57 -1.62 5.21 -7.83
N TYR A 58 -1.80 4.15 -7.06
CA TYR A 58 -2.50 4.23 -5.78
C TYR A 58 -1.73 5.08 -4.76
N GLY A 59 -0.41 5.00 -4.75
CA GLY A 59 0.44 5.84 -3.90
C GLY A 59 0.26 7.33 -4.18
N HIS A 60 0.21 7.70 -5.45
CA HIS A 60 -0.06 9.09 -5.84
C HIS A 60 -1.45 9.54 -5.42
N ARG A 61 -2.44 8.69 -5.57
CA ARG A 61 -3.80 9.01 -5.12
C ARG A 61 -3.86 9.15 -3.59
N ARG A 62 -3.15 8.33 -2.86
CA ARG A 62 -3.07 8.45 -1.39
C ARG A 62 -2.50 9.82 -0.99
N GLU A 63 -1.41 10.24 -1.64
CA GLU A 63 -0.81 11.55 -1.37
C GLU A 63 -1.77 12.69 -1.69
N GLU A 64 -2.52 12.56 -2.78
CA GLU A 64 -3.54 13.54 -3.17
C GLU A 64 -4.64 13.64 -2.13
N VAL A 65 -5.16 12.51 -1.64
CA VAL A 65 -6.18 12.48 -0.58
C VAL A 65 -5.64 13.10 0.70
N LEU A 66 -4.41 12.76 1.10
CA LEU A 66 -3.77 13.35 2.29
C LEU A 66 -3.59 14.86 2.14
N HIS A 67 -3.22 15.32 0.94
CA HIS A 67 -3.11 16.75 0.67
C HIS A 67 -4.47 17.46 0.86
N ASN A 68 -5.54 16.89 0.32
CA ASN A 68 -6.88 17.43 0.48
C ASN A 68 -7.33 17.45 1.93
N MET A 69 -7.00 16.42 2.70
CA MET A 69 -7.27 16.37 4.13
C MET A 69 -6.51 17.47 4.87
N GLY A 70 -5.25 17.72 4.48
CA GLY A 70 -4.44 18.80 5.04
C GLY A 70 -5.09 20.17 4.83
N MET A 71 -5.63 20.39 3.65
CA MET A 71 -6.34 21.62 3.35
C MET A 71 -7.60 21.80 4.22
N VAL A 72 -8.37 20.73 4.38
CA VAL A 72 -9.60 20.75 5.21
C VAL A 72 -9.27 20.98 6.68
N LEU A 73 -8.19 20.35 7.18
CA LEU A 73 -7.77 20.45 8.57
C LEU A 73 -6.91 21.68 8.85
N ASN A 74 -6.56 22.45 7.81
CA ASN A 74 -5.65 23.59 7.89
C ASN A 74 -4.31 23.21 8.54
N ARG A 75 -3.73 22.07 8.09
CA ARG A 75 -2.46 21.55 8.57
C ARG A 75 -1.49 21.35 7.41
N PRO A 76 -0.17 21.57 7.61
CA PRO A 76 0.81 21.27 6.57
C PRO A 76 0.82 19.78 6.22
N VAL A 77 0.97 19.48 4.93
CA VAL A 77 0.99 18.07 4.43
C VAL A 77 2.08 17.26 5.11
N LYS A 78 3.22 17.86 5.42
CA LYS A 78 4.34 17.18 6.09
C LYS A 78 3.98 16.66 7.48
N ASP A 79 2.97 17.27 8.13
CA ASP A 79 2.50 16.85 9.46
C ASP A 79 1.42 15.77 9.36
N LEU A 80 0.99 15.44 8.13
CA LEU A 80 -0.05 14.45 7.87
C LEU A 80 0.56 13.12 7.41
N SER A 81 1.44 12.55 8.23
CA SER A 81 1.74 11.14 8.09
C SER A 81 0.48 10.33 8.39
N LEU A 82 0.39 9.12 7.87
CA LEU A 82 -0.75 8.25 8.19
C LEU A 82 -0.88 8.05 9.70
N THR A 83 0.25 7.88 10.39
CA THR A 83 0.29 7.76 11.86
C THR A 83 -0.27 9.02 12.55
N GLY A 84 0.17 10.20 12.11
CA GLY A 84 -0.33 11.47 12.64
C GLY A 84 -1.82 11.65 12.41
N LEU A 85 -2.32 11.23 11.24
CA LEU A 85 -3.74 11.29 10.93
C LEU A 85 -4.55 10.38 11.84
N ILE A 86 -4.06 9.17 12.10
CA ILE A 86 -4.72 8.23 13.02
C ILE A 86 -4.86 8.87 14.41
N GLU A 87 -3.83 9.55 14.89
CA GLU A 87 -3.88 10.26 16.16
C GLU A 87 -4.92 11.39 16.16
N LEU A 88 -5.02 12.14 15.04
CA LEU A 88 -5.98 13.23 14.90
C LEU A 88 -7.42 12.74 14.88
N LEU A 89 -7.67 11.49 14.57
CA LEU A 89 -9.00 10.88 14.54
C LEU A 89 -9.46 10.36 15.90
N GLY A 90 -8.80 10.76 17.01
CA GLY A 90 -9.18 10.33 18.36
C GLY A 90 -10.62 10.64 18.75
N LYS A 91 -11.28 11.58 18.07
CA LYS A 91 -12.71 11.89 18.27
C LYS A 91 -13.64 11.04 17.39
N GLN A 92 -13.08 10.20 16.51
CA GLN A 92 -13.81 9.31 15.61
C GLN A 92 -13.22 7.90 15.76
N PRO A 93 -13.55 7.19 16.84
CA PRO A 93 -12.85 5.94 17.18
C PRO A 93 -13.02 4.83 16.15
N GLU A 94 -14.14 4.75 15.46
CA GLU A 94 -14.34 3.72 14.44
C GLU A 94 -13.42 3.93 13.24
N GLU A 95 -13.31 5.15 12.76
CA GLU A 95 -12.41 5.51 11.65
C GLU A 95 -10.96 5.36 12.07
N GLN A 96 -10.63 5.77 13.29
CA GLN A 96 -9.29 5.64 13.83
C GLN A 96 -8.86 4.18 13.88
N GLU A 97 -9.71 3.30 14.39
CA GLU A 97 -9.43 1.87 14.48
C GLU A 97 -9.25 1.25 13.11
N ARG A 98 -10.13 1.58 12.16
CA ARG A 98 -10.07 1.05 10.79
C ARG A 98 -8.77 1.44 10.10
N LEU A 99 -8.37 2.71 10.18
CA LEU A 99 -7.12 3.19 9.59
C LEU A 99 -5.91 2.58 10.28
N ALA A 100 -5.94 2.41 11.59
CA ALA A 100 -4.85 1.79 12.33
C ALA A 100 -4.65 0.34 11.90
N LEU A 101 -5.73 -0.42 11.75
CA LEU A 101 -5.68 -1.81 11.27
C LEU A 101 -5.12 -1.90 9.85
N LEU A 102 -5.56 -1.03 8.94
CA LEU A 102 -5.06 -1.00 7.58
C LEU A 102 -3.58 -0.63 7.52
N HIS A 103 -3.17 0.34 8.32
CA HIS A 103 -1.77 0.74 8.41
C HIS A 103 -0.89 -0.45 8.87
N ASP A 104 -1.31 -1.16 9.91
CA ASP A 104 -0.57 -2.30 10.43
C ASP A 104 -0.50 -3.43 9.40
N GLU A 105 -1.62 -3.76 8.75
CA GLU A 105 -1.66 -4.78 7.72
C GLU A 105 -0.77 -4.41 6.52
N LEU A 106 -0.79 -3.16 6.10
CA LEU A 106 0.04 -2.69 5.00
C LEU A 106 1.51 -2.81 5.35
N GLN A 107 1.92 -2.41 6.55
CA GLN A 107 3.30 -2.53 6.99
C GLN A 107 3.76 -3.98 7.03
N GLN A 108 2.94 -4.89 7.56
CA GLN A 108 3.25 -6.31 7.60
C GLN A 108 3.36 -6.91 6.19
N THR A 109 2.47 -6.53 5.30
CA THR A 109 2.47 -6.99 3.91
C THR A 109 3.73 -6.52 3.18
N MET A 110 4.10 -5.25 3.35
CA MET A 110 5.32 -4.70 2.73
C MET A 110 6.57 -5.36 3.28
N LYS A 111 6.62 -5.62 4.59
CA LYS A 111 7.74 -6.33 5.21
C LYS A 111 7.89 -7.74 4.65
N ARG A 112 6.78 -8.46 4.51
CA ARG A 112 6.79 -9.79 3.92
C ARG A 112 7.26 -9.77 2.48
N LEU A 113 6.84 -8.78 1.69
CA LEU A 113 7.28 -8.62 0.31
C LEU A 113 8.78 -8.39 0.22
N VAL A 114 9.34 -7.54 1.08
CA VAL A 114 10.79 -7.31 1.16
C VAL A 114 11.51 -8.62 1.50
N ASP A 115 11.03 -9.37 2.49
CA ASP A 115 11.62 -10.65 2.90
C ASP A 115 11.64 -11.65 1.74
N VAL A 116 10.55 -11.74 0.98
CA VAL A 116 10.45 -12.62 -0.19
C VAL A 116 11.47 -12.25 -1.25
N ASN A 117 11.66 -10.96 -1.52
CA ASN A 117 12.54 -10.49 -2.59
C ASN A 117 14.03 -10.46 -2.19
N THR A 118 14.36 -10.62 -0.92
CA THR A 118 15.75 -10.65 -0.45
C THR A 118 16.34 -12.06 -0.30
N LYS A 119 15.54 -13.09 -0.53
CA LYS A 119 16.00 -14.49 -0.45
C LYS A 119 16.77 -14.95 -1.69
#